data_bf41825100feadf055d0bc5ea04ec5aa
#
_entry.id   bf41825100feadf055d0bc5ea04ec5aa
#
_cell.length_a   1.000
_cell.length_b   1.000
_cell.length_c   1.000
_cell.angle_alpha   90.00
_cell.angle_beta   90.00
_cell.angle_gamma   90.00
#
_symmetry.space_group_name_H-M   'P 1'
#
loop_
_entity.id
_entity.type
_entity.pdbx_description
1 polymer ?
#
loop_
_entity_poly.entity_id
_entity_poly.type
_entity_poly.pdbx_seq_one_letter_code
_entity_poly.pdbx_strand_id
1 'polypeptide(L)'
;MDQNENIQEVQQAPQEETPIISLKNINIYQRKILILPQVSMSVRKGEFVYLIGKTGSGKSSILKTLIAEVPAEGEEAYINGYNLLKLKKREIPELRKSLGMVFQDYQLLSDMTVLENLMYVLRATRWKDKLAMGNRCEEVLDLVGLATKDFRYPYQLSGGEQQRVCIARALLNKPDILLADEPTGNLDPITSEEIFKIFHDINKNSGTTVLMATHNFSMIDKFASRTICIENGKLIDSVL
;
A
#
# COMPACT_ATOMS: atom_id res chain seq x y z
N MET A 1 35.96 -13.65 52.29
CA MET A 1 35.73 -14.59 51.16
C MET A 1 34.54 -14.02 50.40
N ASP A 2 34.84 -13.09 49.49
CA ASP A 2 33.85 -12.46 48.65
C ASP A 2 33.86 -13.16 47.29
N GLN A 3 32.74 -13.79 46.96
CA GLN A 3 32.51 -14.34 45.62
C GLN A 3 31.71 -13.32 44.82
N ASN A 4 32.43 -12.56 43.96
CA ASN A 4 31.84 -11.75 42.91
C ASN A 4 31.29 -12.67 41.82
N GLU A 5 29.98 -12.88 41.78
CA GLU A 5 29.33 -13.47 40.64
C GLU A 5 29.21 -12.40 39.54
N ASN A 6 30.01 -12.56 38.51
CA ASN A 6 29.97 -11.81 37.26
C ASN A 6 28.73 -12.28 36.46
N ILE A 7 27.60 -11.57 36.55
CA ILE A 7 26.48 -11.75 35.67
C ILE A 7 26.84 -11.07 34.34
N GLN A 8 27.30 -11.86 33.37
CA GLN A 8 27.42 -11.42 32.00
C GLN A 8 25.99 -11.25 31.43
N GLU A 9 25.55 -9.99 31.27
CA GLU A 9 24.42 -9.65 30.43
C GLU A 9 24.71 -10.11 28.99
N VAL A 10 24.04 -11.18 28.59
CA VAL A 10 24.01 -11.62 27.20
C VAL A 10 23.19 -10.57 26.45
N GLN A 11 23.85 -9.63 25.81
CA GLN A 11 23.21 -8.74 24.83
C GLN A 11 22.67 -9.61 23.70
N GLN A 12 21.36 -9.83 23.71
CA GLN A 12 20.67 -10.44 22.58
C GLN A 12 20.85 -9.52 21.37
N ALA A 13 21.52 -10.02 20.33
CA ALA A 13 21.59 -9.36 19.04
C ALA A 13 20.14 -9.04 18.57
N PRO A 14 19.90 -7.85 17.96
CA PRO A 14 18.58 -7.51 17.46
C PRO A 14 18.14 -8.58 16.47
N GLN A 15 17.01 -9.23 16.76
CA GLN A 15 16.38 -10.15 15.82
C GLN A 15 16.04 -9.33 14.58
N GLU A 16 16.66 -9.66 13.45
CA GLU A 16 16.31 -9.06 12.17
C GLU A 16 14.83 -9.39 11.88
N GLU A 17 13.96 -8.40 12.07
CA GLU A 17 12.54 -8.55 11.78
C GLU A 17 12.38 -8.89 10.29
N THR A 18 11.74 -10.01 10.00
CA THR A 18 11.47 -10.47 8.63
C THR A 18 10.67 -9.38 7.90
N PRO A 19 11.13 -8.87 6.73
CA PRO A 19 10.45 -7.82 6.02
C PRO A 19 9.06 -8.29 5.54
N ILE A 20 8.07 -7.39 5.61
CA ILE A 20 6.71 -7.68 5.15
C ILE A 20 6.61 -7.69 3.61
N ILE A 21 7.51 -6.97 2.93
CA ILE A 21 7.75 -7.04 1.49
C ILE A 21 9.24 -7.35 1.27
N SER A 22 9.54 -8.39 0.49
CA SER A 22 10.90 -8.75 0.10
C SER A 22 10.93 -9.15 -1.36
N LEU A 23 11.70 -8.41 -2.15
CA LEU A 23 12.02 -8.74 -3.54
C LEU A 23 13.53 -8.86 -3.66
N LYS A 24 14.02 -9.96 -4.27
CA LYS A 24 15.44 -10.19 -4.51
C LYS A 24 15.64 -10.68 -5.94
N ASN A 25 16.39 -9.90 -6.71
CA ASN A 25 16.69 -10.16 -8.12
C ASN A 25 15.44 -10.50 -8.95
N ILE A 26 14.37 -9.68 -8.81
CA ILE A 26 13.10 -9.88 -9.52
C ILE A 26 13.08 -9.08 -10.81
N ASN A 27 12.77 -9.75 -11.91
CA ASN A 27 12.48 -9.11 -13.18
C ASN A 27 11.02 -8.67 -13.24
N ILE A 28 10.80 -7.40 -13.53
CA ILE A 28 9.47 -6.79 -13.62
C ILE A 28 9.11 -6.64 -15.11
N TYR A 29 7.99 -7.21 -15.49
CA TYR A 29 7.49 -7.20 -16.87
C TYR A 29 6.22 -6.35 -17.00
N GLN A 30 5.99 -5.85 -18.22
CA GLN A 30 4.72 -5.31 -18.65
C GLN A 30 4.41 -5.86 -20.04
N ARG A 31 3.28 -6.57 -20.21
CA ARG A 31 2.89 -7.20 -21.49
C ARG A 31 4.04 -8.00 -22.13
N LYS A 32 4.81 -8.78 -21.35
CA LYS A 32 5.98 -9.57 -21.76
C LYS A 32 7.24 -8.75 -22.11
N ILE A 33 7.23 -7.43 -21.94
CA ILE A 33 8.42 -6.58 -22.11
C ILE A 33 9.07 -6.42 -20.73
N LEU A 34 10.37 -6.71 -20.64
CA LEU A 34 11.15 -6.46 -19.41
C LEU A 34 11.28 -4.96 -19.18
N ILE A 35 10.74 -4.46 -18.07
CA ILE A 35 10.76 -3.04 -17.70
C ILE A 35 11.89 -2.76 -16.71
N LEU A 36 12.01 -3.60 -15.68
CA LEU A 36 13.04 -3.47 -14.67
C LEU A 36 13.71 -4.83 -14.44
N PRO A 37 15.00 -4.96 -14.72
CA PRO A 37 15.77 -6.16 -14.40
C PRO A 37 16.23 -6.14 -12.94
N GLN A 38 16.32 -7.30 -12.32
CA GLN A 38 17.00 -7.56 -11.05
C GLN A 38 16.62 -6.60 -9.91
N VAL A 39 15.32 -6.33 -9.78
CA VAL A 39 14.78 -5.51 -8.69
C VAL A 39 15.02 -6.19 -7.35
N SER A 40 15.66 -5.47 -6.42
CA SER A 40 15.83 -5.91 -5.04
C SER A 40 15.40 -4.78 -4.11
N MET A 41 14.45 -5.05 -3.22
CA MET A 41 13.96 -4.12 -2.20
C MET A 41 13.33 -4.88 -1.04
N SER A 42 13.35 -4.28 0.13
CA SER A 42 12.64 -4.79 1.31
C SER A 42 11.91 -3.65 2.01
N VAL A 43 10.77 -3.97 2.61
CA VAL A 43 9.98 -3.05 3.46
C VAL A 43 9.64 -3.79 4.75
N ARG A 44 9.90 -3.16 5.91
CA ARG A 44 9.57 -3.71 7.22
C ARG A 44 8.11 -3.43 7.56
N LYS A 45 7.56 -4.21 8.48
CA LYS A 45 6.19 -3.97 8.97
C LYS A 45 6.12 -2.60 9.66
N GLY A 46 5.07 -1.84 9.36
CA GLY A 46 4.84 -0.50 9.89
C GLY A 46 5.66 0.62 9.24
N GLU A 47 6.57 0.32 8.30
CA GLU A 47 7.29 1.38 7.57
C GLU A 47 6.36 2.15 6.62
N PHE A 48 6.68 3.43 6.45
CA PHE A 48 6.20 4.24 5.35
C PHE A 48 7.34 4.41 4.33
N VAL A 49 7.13 3.96 3.09
CA VAL A 49 8.16 3.99 2.04
C VAL A 49 7.61 4.66 0.79
N TYR A 50 8.34 5.64 0.28
CA TYR A 50 8.09 6.21 -1.05
C TYR A 50 8.85 5.43 -2.12
N LEU A 51 8.17 5.09 -3.21
CA LEU A 51 8.76 4.59 -4.43
C LEU A 51 8.74 5.70 -5.47
N ILE A 52 9.91 6.30 -5.72
CA ILE A 52 10.03 7.46 -6.60
C ILE A 52 10.73 7.13 -7.92
N GLY A 53 10.56 7.98 -8.90
CA GLY A 53 11.20 7.84 -10.22
C GLY A 53 10.39 8.54 -11.30
N LYS A 54 11.00 8.73 -12.46
CA LYS A 54 10.35 9.37 -13.61
C LYS A 54 9.07 8.62 -14.03
N THR A 55 8.15 9.30 -14.69
CA THR A 55 6.99 8.65 -15.32
C THR A 55 7.49 7.58 -16.28
N GLY A 56 6.89 6.38 -16.23
CA GLY A 56 7.32 5.22 -17.02
C GLY A 56 8.54 4.46 -16.47
N SER A 57 9.10 4.82 -15.32
CA SER A 57 10.25 4.12 -14.72
C SER A 57 9.92 2.71 -14.17
N GLY A 58 8.65 2.31 -14.10
CA GLY A 58 8.25 0.98 -13.64
C GLY A 58 7.65 0.94 -12.23
N LYS A 59 7.39 2.07 -11.56
CA LYS A 59 6.75 2.14 -10.22
C LYS A 59 5.45 1.35 -10.16
N SER A 60 4.51 1.66 -11.05
CA SER A 60 3.21 0.96 -11.14
C SER A 60 3.38 -0.53 -11.46
N SER A 61 4.41 -0.89 -12.25
CA SER A 61 4.68 -2.30 -12.57
C SER A 61 5.16 -3.09 -11.35
N ILE A 62 5.96 -2.47 -10.46
CA ILE A 62 6.33 -3.07 -9.18
C ILE A 62 5.06 -3.29 -8.34
N LEU A 63 4.21 -2.26 -8.16
CA LEU A 63 2.97 -2.39 -7.38
C LEU A 63 2.04 -3.47 -7.95
N LYS A 64 1.90 -3.55 -9.28
CA LYS A 64 1.13 -4.58 -9.98
C LYS A 64 1.69 -5.99 -9.78
N THR A 65 3.01 -6.13 -9.69
CA THR A 65 3.65 -7.40 -9.35
C THR A 65 3.32 -7.80 -7.91
N LEU A 66 3.37 -6.86 -6.97
CA LEU A 66 3.06 -7.12 -5.56
C LEU A 66 1.61 -7.57 -5.33
N ILE A 67 0.64 -7.11 -6.12
CA ILE A 67 -0.76 -7.59 -6.07
C ILE A 67 -1.03 -8.79 -6.99
N ALA A 68 0.02 -9.41 -7.54
CA ALA A 68 -0.07 -10.52 -8.48
C ALA A 68 -0.98 -10.23 -9.71
N GLU A 69 -0.96 -8.99 -10.22
CA GLU A 69 -1.55 -8.65 -11.52
C GLU A 69 -0.59 -8.98 -12.66
N VAL A 70 0.71 -8.81 -12.42
CA VAL A 70 1.81 -9.20 -13.29
C VAL A 70 2.62 -10.29 -12.60
N PRO A 71 3.06 -11.34 -13.31
CA PRO A 71 3.87 -12.39 -12.72
C PRO A 71 5.23 -11.87 -12.25
N ALA A 72 5.70 -12.40 -11.12
CA ALA A 72 7.07 -12.19 -10.63
C ALA A 72 7.99 -13.29 -11.17
N GLU A 73 9.18 -12.94 -11.62
CA GLU A 73 10.21 -13.88 -12.09
C GLU A 73 11.57 -13.50 -11.48
N GLY A 74 12.26 -14.43 -10.83
CA GLY A 74 13.56 -14.17 -10.21
C GLY A 74 13.84 -15.06 -9.02
N GLU A 75 14.63 -14.58 -8.02
CA GLU A 75 15.10 -15.40 -6.91
C GLU A 75 14.10 -15.46 -5.75
N GLU A 76 13.61 -14.31 -5.28
CA GLU A 76 12.74 -14.23 -4.12
C GLU A 76 11.72 -13.09 -4.27
N ALA A 77 10.44 -13.40 -4.05
CA ALA A 77 9.37 -12.40 -4.03
C ALA A 77 8.33 -12.76 -2.97
N TYR A 78 8.32 -12.01 -1.87
CA TYR A 78 7.35 -12.17 -0.78
C TYR A 78 6.62 -10.87 -0.50
N ILE A 79 5.33 -10.99 -0.19
CA ILE A 79 4.51 -9.91 0.34
C ILE A 79 3.50 -10.50 1.34
N ASN A 80 3.47 -9.95 2.54
CA ASN A 80 2.53 -10.34 3.61
C ASN A 80 2.46 -11.87 3.81
N GLY A 81 3.61 -12.56 3.81
CA GLY A 81 3.74 -14.00 3.96
C GLY A 81 3.46 -14.83 2.69
N TYR A 82 3.00 -14.22 1.59
CA TYR A 82 2.76 -14.91 0.32
C TYR A 82 4.01 -14.93 -0.55
N ASN A 83 4.40 -16.11 -1.06
CA ASN A 83 5.45 -16.26 -2.05
C ASN A 83 4.88 -16.05 -3.46
N LEU A 84 5.18 -14.91 -4.10
CA LEU A 84 4.64 -14.55 -5.41
C LEU A 84 5.12 -15.46 -6.55
N LEU A 85 6.33 -16.06 -6.42
CA LEU A 85 6.88 -16.96 -7.43
C LEU A 85 6.14 -18.32 -7.46
N LYS A 86 5.51 -18.70 -6.34
CA LYS A 86 4.79 -20.00 -6.18
C LYS A 86 3.29 -19.81 -6.01
N LEU A 87 2.78 -18.58 -6.12
CA LEU A 87 1.39 -18.23 -5.86
C LEU A 87 0.46 -18.89 -6.88
N LYS A 88 -0.51 -19.68 -6.41
CA LYS A 88 -1.52 -20.29 -7.27
C LYS A 88 -2.66 -19.32 -7.54
N LYS A 89 -3.28 -19.39 -8.71
CA LYS A 89 -4.41 -18.51 -9.10
C LYS A 89 -5.52 -18.45 -8.04
N ARG A 90 -5.81 -19.56 -7.36
CA ARG A 90 -6.85 -19.64 -6.30
C ARG A 90 -6.47 -18.87 -5.02
N GLU A 91 -5.19 -18.54 -4.82
CA GLU A 91 -4.66 -17.84 -3.64
C GLU A 91 -4.61 -16.32 -3.86
N ILE A 92 -4.64 -15.86 -5.13
CA ILE A 92 -4.61 -14.42 -5.48
C ILE A 92 -5.73 -13.62 -4.80
N PRO A 93 -7.00 -14.09 -4.71
CA PRO A 93 -8.05 -13.34 -4.01
C PRO A 93 -7.74 -13.14 -2.53
N GLU A 94 -7.16 -14.13 -1.84
CA GLU A 94 -6.81 -14.02 -0.42
C GLU A 94 -5.61 -13.08 -0.22
N LEU A 95 -4.59 -13.15 -1.09
CA LEU A 95 -3.51 -12.15 -1.12
C LEU A 95 -4.10 -10.73 -1.26
N ARG A 96 -4.91 -10.48 -2.29
CA ARG A 96 -5.49 -9.15 -2.54
C ARG A 96 -6.40 -8.67 -1.43
N LYS A 97 -7.08 -9.58 -0.72
CA LYS A 97 -7.88 -9.26 0.46
C LYS A 97 -7.03 -8.77 1.63
N SER A 98 -5.80 -9.29 1.77
CA SER A 98 -4.85 -8.89 2.83
C SER A 98 -4.13 -7.57 2.55
N LEU A 99 -4.30 -7.01 1.34
CA LEU A 99 -3.68 -5.77 0.89
C LEU A 99 -4.74 -4.71 0.64
N GLY A 100 -4.41 -3.45 0.93
CA GLY A 100 -5.15 -2.30 0.41
C GLY A 100 -4.46 -1.78 -0.84
N MET A 101 -5.22 -1.43 -1.88
CA MET A 101 -4.68 -0.80 -3.08
C MET A 101 -5.45 0.46 -3.43
N VAL A 102 -4.71 1.56 -3.60
CA VAL A 102 -5.24 2.87 -4.04
C VAL A 102 -4.63 3.18 -5.40
N PHE A 103 -5.48 3.32 -6.41
CA PHE A 103 -5.10 3.61 -7.80
C PHE A 103 -5.16 5.10 -8.11
N GLN A 104 -4.44 5.54 -9.12
CA GLN A 104 -4.44 6.92 -9.61
C GLN A 104 -5.80 7.34 -10.21
N ASP A 105 -6.49 6.43 -10.87
CA ASP A 105 -7.72 6.65 -11.67
C ASP A 105 -9.00 6.29 -10.90
N TYR A 106 -9.00 6.40 -9.58
CA TYR A 106 -10.10 6.12 -8.64
C TYR A 106 -10.73 4.73 -8.78
N GLN A 107 -11.08 4.27 -9.97
CA GLN A 107 -11.77 2.99 -10.25
C GLN A 107 -13.03 2.79 -9.38
N LEU A 108 -13.81 3.84 -9.20
CA LEU A 108 -15.11 3.79 -8.55
C LEU A 108 -16.19 3.39 -9.57
N LEU A 109 -17.15 2.60 -9.11
CA LEU A 109 -18.33 2.24 -9.89
C LEU A 109 -19.26 3.45 -9.93
N SER A 110 -19.41 4.08 -11.10
CA SER A 110 -20.08 5.37 -11.27
C SER A 110 -21.61 5.30 -11.12
N ASP A 111 -22.17 4.10 -11.28
CA ASP A 111 -23.59 3.77 -11.15
C ASP A 111 -23.99 3.34 -9.73
N MET A 112 -23.05 3.35 -8.81
CA MET A 112 -23.23 3.02 -7.39
C MET A 112 -22.88 4.20 -6.50
N THR A 113 -23.59 4.35 -5.38
CA THR A 113 -23.26 5.32 -4.33
C THR A 113 -21.92 4.97 -3.66
N VAL A 114 -21.37 5.89 -2.85
CA VAL A 114 -20.18 5.64 -2.03
C VAL A 114 -20.35 4.40 -1.17
N LEU A 115 -21.48 4.31 -0.42
CA LEU A 115 -21.78 3.15 0.42
C LEU A 115 -21.83 1.85 -0.40
N GLU A 116 -22.50 1.87 -1.55
CA GLU A 116 -22.61 0.69 -2.41
C GLU A 116 -21.26 0.25 -2.97
N ASN A 117 -20.38 1.18 -3.36
CA ASN A 117 -18.99 0.89 -3.75
C ASN A 117 -18.22 0.15 -2.63
N LEU A 118 -18.35 0.60 -1.37
CA LEU A 118 -17.71 -0.04 -0.23
C LEU A 118 -18.33 -1.41 0.07
N MET A 119 -19.65 -1.48 0.12
CA MET A 119 -20.39 -2.72 0.36
C MET A 119 -20.13 -3.78 -0.71
N TYR A 120 -19.90 -3.36 -1.97
CA TYR A 120 -19.52 -4.27 -3.06
C TYR A 120 -18.23 -5.01 -2.76
N VAL A 121 -17.19 -4.30 -2.29
CA VAL A 121 -15.91 -4.91 -1.91
C VAL A 121 -16.05 -5.87 -0.74
N LEU A 122 -16.79 -5.50 0.30
CA LEU A 122 -17.02 -6.37 1.47
C LEU A 122 -17.73 -7.68 1.06
N ARG A 123 -18.72 -7.61 0.17
CA ARG A 123 -19.38 -8.80 -0.40
C ARG A 123 -18.41 -9.66 -1.21
N ALA A 124 -17.60 -9.03 -2.08
CA ALA A 124 -16.59 -9.71 -2.90
C ALA A 124 -15.52 -10.42 -2.03
N THR A 125 -15.21 -9.83 -0.86
CA THR A 125 -14.28 -10.41 0.13
C THR A 125 -14.95 -11.32 1.17
N ARG A 126 -16.20 -11.75 0.89
CA ARG A 126 -16.96 -12.78 1.62
C ARG A 126 -17.40 -12.38 3.04
N TRP A 127 -17.59 -11.10 3.30
CA TRP A 127 -18.29 -10.68 4.52
C TRP A 127 -19.77 -11.10 4.43
N LYS A 128 -20.31 -11.63 5.51
CA LYS A 128 -21.70 -12.17 5.55
C LYS A 128 -22.63 -11.33 6.40
N ASP A 129 -22.13 -10.75 7.47
CA ASP A 129 -22.92 -9.97 8.40
C ASP A 129 -23.13 -8.55 7.86
N LYS A 130 -24.38 -8.22 7.50
CA LYS A 130 -24.74 -6.92 6.93
C LYS A 130 -24.53 -5.77 7.94
N LEU A 131 -24.77 -6.00 9.22
CA LEU A 131 -24.59 -4.98 10.26
C LEU A 131 -23.09 -4.67 10.43
N ALA A 132 -22.25 -5.70 10.54
CA ALA A 132 -20.81 -5.54 10.62
C ALA A 132 -20.24 -4.85 9.36
N MET A 133 -20.79 -5.13 8.17
CA MET A 133 -20.42 -4.45 6.93
C MET A 133 -20.77 -2.96 6.99
N GLY A 134 -21.99 -2.61 7.44
CA GLY A 134 -22.42 -1.21 7.58
C GLY A 134 -21.51 -0.45 8.55
N ASN A 135 -21.31 -0.97 9.74
CA ASN A 135 -20.43 -0.37 10.75
C ASN A 135 -19.00 -0.19 10.22
N ARG A 136 -18.49 -1.16 9.43
CA ARG A 136 -17.16 -1.03 8.83
C ARG A 136 -17.11 0.06 7.75
N CYS A 137 -18.16 0.22 6.95
CA CYS A 137 -18.25 1.31 5.99
C CYS A 137 -18.25 2.68 6.68
N GLU A 138 -19.03 2.85 7.75
CA GLU A 138 -19.05 4.07 8.57
C GLU A 138 -17.66 4.37 9.15
N GLU A 139 -17.02 3.38 9.78
CA GLU A 139 -15.68 3.51 10.37
C GLU A 139 -14.64 4.01 9.36
N VAL A 140 -14.60 3.42 8.14
CA VAL A 140 -13.61 3.85 7.14
C VAL A 140 -13.96 5.19 6.49
N LEU A 141 -15.24 5.55 6.39
CA LEU A 141 -15.66 6.86 5.91
C LEU A 141 -15.31 7.97 6.92
N ASP A 142 -15.47 7.69 8.21
CA ASP A 142 -15.04 8.61 9.27
C ASP A 142 -13.52 8.84 9.21
N LEU A 143 -12.72 7.78 9.08
CA LEU A 143 -11.26 7.88 8.99
C LEU A 143 -10.78 8.81 7.86
N VAL A 144 -11.53 8.89 6.77
CA VAL A 144 -11.18 9.75 5.63
C VAL A 144 -11.98 11.07 5.58
N GLY A 145 -12.78 11.36 6.62
CA GLY A 145 -13.57 12.59 6.72
C GLY A 145 -14.76 12.67 5.75
N LEU A 146 -15.39 11.54 5.43
CA LEU A 146 -16.54 11.44 4.51
C LEU A 146 -17.81 10.83 5.14
N ALA A 147 -17.96 10.87 6.47
CA ALA A 147 -19.09 10.29 7.21
C ALA A 147 -20.49 10.64 6.66
N THR A 148 -20.64 11.85 6.09
CA THR A 148 -21.93 12.36 5.58
C THR A 148 -22.08 12.25 4.08
N LYS A 149 -21.21 11.49 3.38
CA LYS A 149 -21.17 11.40 1.91
C LYS A 149 -21.51 10.00 1.38
N ASP A 150 -21.92 9.08 2.21
CA ASP A 150 -22.18 7.66 1.91
C ASP A 150 -23.26 7.45 0.82
N PHE A 151 -24.27 8.34 0.75
CA PHE A 151 -25.37 8.32 -0.23
C PHE A 151 -25.03 8.99 -1.57
N ARG A 152 -23.88 9.68 -1.69
CA ARG A 152 -23.47 10.36 -2.92
C ARG A 152 -22.95 9.37 -3.95
N TYR A 153 -23.15 9.71 -5.22
CA TYR A 153 -22.53 9.03 -6.36
C TYR A 153 -21.12 9.63 -6.63
N PRO A 154 -20.19 8.86 -7.21
CA PRO A 154 -18.84 9.36 -7.52
C PRO A 154 -18.82 10.67 -8.30
N TYR A 155 -19.69 10.84 -9.29
CA TYR A 155 -19.78 12.07 -10.09
C TYR A 155 -20.27 13.31 -9.31
N GLN A 156 -20.80 13.14 -8.11
CA GLN A 156 -21.22 14.21 -7.21
C GLN A 156 -20.11 14.64 -6.22
N LEU A 157 -18.94 14.01 -6.30
CA LEU A 157 -17.81 14.24 -5.43
C LEU A 157 -16.69 14.98 -6.16
N SER A 158 -15.96 15.85 -5.44
CA SER A 158 -14.70 16.40 -5.93
C SER A 158 -13.65 15.29 -6.15
N GLY A 159 -12.59 15.56 -6.92
CA GLY A 159 -11.51 14.60 -7.11
C GLY A 159 -10.85 14.14 -5.80
N GLY A 160 -10.64 15.07 -4.85
CA GLY A 160 -10.12 14.74 -3.53
C GLY A 160 -11.08 13.88 -2.69
N GLU A 161 -12.40 14.13 -2.77
CA GLU A 161 -13.40 13.27 -2.11
C GLU A 161 -13.44 11.88 -2.74
N GLN A 162 -13.37 11.78 -4.07
CA GLN A 162 -13.28 10.48 -4.76
C GLN A 162 -12.02 9.70 -4.31
N GLN A 163 -10.89 10.38 -4.19
CA GLN A 163 -9.65 9.77 -3.71
C GLN A 163 -9.78 9.28 -2.26
N ARG A 164 -10.43 10.04 -1.39
CA ARG A 164 -10.71 9.62 -0.02
C ARG A 164 -11.63 8.39 0.02
N VAL A 165 -12.62 8.28 -0.88
CA VAL A 165 -13.42 7.04 -1.02
C VAL A 165 -12.54 5.85 -1.44
N CYS A 166 -11.58 6.05 -2.34
CA CYS A 166 -10.64 5.00 -2.75
C CYS A 166 -9.76 4.53 -1.58
N ILE A 167 -9.31 5.46 -0.73
CA ILE A 167 -8.56 5.12 0.49
C ILE A 167 -9.47 4.35 1.46
N ALA A 168 -10.69 4.83 1.72
CA ALA A 168 -11.67 4.12 2.57
C ALA A 168 -11.91 2.70 2.07
N ARG A 169 -12.10 2.53 0.75
CA ARG A 169 -12.25 1.23 0.09
C ARG A 169 -11.05 0.31 0.33
N ALA A 170 -9.84 0.83 0.23
CA ALA A 170 -8.62 0.06 0.46
C ALA A 170 -8.47 -0.41 1.92
N LEU A 171 -9.04 0.32 2.88
CA LEU A 171 -8.98 0.02 4.31
C LEU A 171 -10.02 -0.99 4.80
N LEU A 172 -11.03 -1.35 3.99
CA LEU A 172 -12.18 -2.17 4.41
C LEU A 172 -11.81 -3.47 5.11
N ASN A 173 -10.84 -4.19 4.58
CA ASN A 173 -10.40 -5.49 5.12
C ASN A 173 -9.30 -5.37 6.20
N LYS A 174 -9.05 -4.18 6.76
CA LYS A 174 -7.98 -3.94 7.76
C LYS A 174 -6.62 -4.49 7.27
N PRO A 175 -6.11 -4.02 6.11
CA PRO A 175 -4.90 -4.57 5.53
C PRO A 175 -3.67 -4.23 6.37
N ASP A 176 -2.69 -5.16 6.43
CA ASP A 176 -1.37 -4.89 7.01
C ASP A 176 -0.51 -3.98 6.11
N ILE A 177 -0.80 -3.97 4.80
CA ILE A 177 -0.07 -3.20 3.78
C ILE A 177 -1.05 -2.40 2.95
N LEU A 178 -0.76 -1.11 2.77
CA LEU A 178 -1.45 -0.20 1.88
C LEU A 178 -0.50 0.19 0.74
N LEU A 179 -0.83 -0.22 -0.47
CA LEU A 179 -0.13 0.13 -1.70
C LEU A 179 -0.84 1.33 -2.34
N ALA A 180 -0.11 2.33 -2.80
CA ALA A 180 -0.68 3.49 -3.46
C ALA A 180 0.09 3.82 -4.74
N ASP A 181 -0.62 3.93 -5.86
CA ASP A 181 -0.04 4.28 -7.16
C ASP A 181 -0.46 5.70 -7.55
N GLU A 182 0.45 6.67 -7.39
CA GLU A 182 0.27 8.09 -7.69
C GLU A 182 -1.06 8.66 -7.13
N PRO A 183 -1.35 8.51 -5.82
CA PRO A 183 -2.67 8.80 -5.26
C PRO A 183 -3.08 10.28 -5.33
N THR A 184 -2.16 11.17 -5.68
CA THR A 184 -2.41 12.63 -5.79
C THR A 184 -2.11 13.19 -7.17
N GLY A 185 -1.87 12.33 -8.17
CA GLY A 185 -1.42 12.75 -9.51
C GLY A 185 -2.41 13.66 -10.26
N ASN A 186 -3.70 13.65 -9.88
CA ASN A 186 -4.77 14.44 -10.51
C ASN A 186 -5.36 15.50 -9.56
N LEU A 187 -4.68 15.83 -8.44
CA LEU A 187 -5.19 16.72 -7.41
C LEU A 187 -4.36 18.00 -7.32
N ASP A 188 -5.00 19.08 -6.87
CA ASP A 188 -4.31 20.32 -6.54
C ASP A 188 -3.40 20.14 -5.32
N PRO A 189 -2.44 21.07 -5.09
CA PRO A 189 -1.46 20.95 -4.00
C PRO A 189 -2.08 20.87 -2.59
N ILE A 190 -3.17 21.61 -2.33
CA ILE A 190 -3.82 21.64 -1.01
C ILE A 190 -4.49 20.29 -0.74
N THR A 191 -5.28 19.82 -1.69
CA THR A 191 -5.92 18.52 -1.61
C THR A 191 -4.89 17.37 -1.54
N SER A 192 -3.77 17.50 -2.27
CA SER A 192 -2.67 16.53 -2.22
C SER A 192 -2.09 16.40 -0.81
N GLU A 193 -1.89 17.52 -0.13
CA GLU A 193 -1.39 17.53 1.25
C GLU A 193 -2.36 16.82 2.21
N GLU A 194 -3.66 17.05 2.08
CA GLU A 194 -4.67 16.37 2.88
C GLU A 194 -4.64 14.86 2.66
N ILE A 195 -4.47 14.40 1.41
CA ILE A 195 -4.35 12.97 1.10
C ILE A 195 -3.08 12.37 1.71
N PHE A 196 -1.91 13.04 1.57
CA PHE A 196 -0.67 12.58 2.21
C PHE A 196 -0.82 12.46 3.72
N LYS A 197 -1.46 13.45 4.36
CA LYS A 197 -1.74 13.41 5.80
C LYS A 197 -2.58 12.19 6.18
N ILE A 198 -3.64 11.87 5.43
CA ILE A 198 -4.46 10.68 5.68
C ILE A 198 -3.60 9.41 5.65
N PHE A 199 -2.72 9.23 4.65
CA PHE A 199 -1.84 8.06 4.59
C PHE A 199 -0.88 7.98 5.79
N HIS A 200 -0.30 9.11 6.21
CA HIS A 200 0.59 9.17 7.37
C HIS A 200 -0.16 8.90 8.68
N ASP A 201 -1.38 9.43 8.83
CA ASP A 201 -2.22 9.18 10.00
C ASP A 201 -2.61 7.68 10.08
N ILE A 202 -2.94 7.03 8.95
CA ILE A 202 -3.19 5.59 8.88
C ILE A 202 -1.94 4.80 9.31
N ASN A 203 -0.78 5.11 8.75
CA ASN A 203 0.46 4.44 9.12
C ASN A 203 0.77 4.59 10.60
N LYS A 204 0.73 5.82 11.13
CA LYS A 204 1.08 6.15 12.51
C LYS A 204 0.11 5.55 13.53
N ASN A 205 -1.21 5.63 13.26
CA ASN A 205 -2.25 5.25 14.24
C ASN A 205 -2.58 3.76 14.18
N SER A 206 -2.48 3.12 13.01
CA SER A 206 -2.85 1.72 12.81
C SER A 206 -1.65 0.80 12.65
N GLY A 207 -0.43 1.32 12.51
CA GLY A 207 0.77 0.54 12.20
C GLY A 207 0.74 -0.11 10.82
N THR A 208 -0.18 0.31 9.94
CA THR A 208 -0.28 -0.20 8.56
C THR A 208 0.95 0.20 7.77
N THR A 209 1.62 -0.76 7.14
CA THR A 209 2.75 -0.50 6.25
C THR A 209 2.27 0.22 5.00
N VAL A 210 2.97 1.26 4.55
CA VAL A 210 2.61 2.01 3.34
C VAL A 210 3.75 1.97 2.34
N LEU A 211 3.46 1.55 1.10
CA LEU A 211 4.35 1.71 -0.06
C LEU A 211 3.63 2.58 -1.09
N MET A 212 4.09 3.82 -1.23
CA MET A 212 3.47 4.82 -2.10
C MET A 212 4.38 5.16 -3.29
N ALA A 213 3.94 4.81 -4.50
CA ALA A 213 4.55 5.32 -5.71
C ALA A 213 4.10 6.76 -5.94
N THR A 214 5.05 7.68 -6.08
CA THR A 214 4.77 9.09 -6.34
C THR A 214 5.93 9.80 -7.01
N HIS A 215 5.64 10.91 -7.67
CA HIS A 215 6.62 11.88 -8.18
C HIS A 215 6.43 13.27 -7.57
N ASN A 216 5.61 13.40 -6.53
CA ASN A 216 5.34 14.67 -5.86
C ASN A 216 6.41 14.97 -4.80
N PHE A 217 7.56 15.48 -5.24
CA PHE A 217 8.71 15.75 -4.38
C PHE A 217 8.40 16.76 -3.27
N SER A 218 7.56 17.77 -3.51
CA SER A 218 7.18 18.75 -2.49
C SER A 218 6.45 18.12 -1.30
N MET A 219 5.67 17.07 -1.55
CA MET A 219 5.00 16.33 -0.49
C MET A 219 5.96 15.38 0.22
N ILE A 220 6.91 14.76 -0.50
CA ILE A 220 7.94 13.93 0.12
C ILE A 220 8.80 14.73 1.09
N ASP A 221 9.19 15.95 0.71
CA ASP A 221 9.96 16.86 1.59
C ASP A 221 9.17 17.24 2.85
N LYS A 222 7.86 17.48 2.70
CA LYS A 222 6.98 17.84 3.81
C LYS A 222 6.66 16.66 4.74
N PHE A 223 6.52 15.49 4.18
CA PHE A 223 6.19 14.24 4.88
C PHE A 223 7.35 13.24 4.75
N ALA A 224 8.51 13.61 5.28
CA ALA A 224 9.74 12.85 5.13
C ALA A 224 9.60 11.39 5.62
N SER A 225 10.00 10.45 4.77
CA SER A 225 10.04 9.01 5.04
C SER A 225 11.07 8.34 4.13
N ARG A 226 11.40 7.08 4.41
CA ARG A 226 12.32 6.30 3.57
C ARG A 226 11.89 6.31 2.12
N THR A 227 12.85 6.48 1.23
CA THR A 227 12.61 6.63 -0.21
C THR A 227 13.43 5.62 -1.01
N ILE A 228 12.78 4.90 -1.91
CA ILE A 228 13.42 4.01 -2.90
C ILE A 228 13.26 4.67 -4.26
N CYS A 229 14.39 5.03 -4.89
CA CYS A 229 14.42 5.70 -6.20
C CYS A 229 14.64 4.70 -7.33
N ILE A 230 13.85 4.81 -8.39
CA ILE A 230 14.08 4.08 -9.64
C ILE A 230 14.79 5.02 -10.62
N GLU A 231 16.06 4.77 -10.85
CA GLU A 231 16.89 5.54 -11.78
C GLU A 231 17.68 4.62 -12.72
N ASN A 232 17.64 4.91 -14.02
CA ASN A 232 18.34 4.14 -15.07
C ASN A 232 18.08 2.62 -15.00
N GLY A 233 16.84 2.22 -14.65
CA GLY A 233 16.44 0.81 -14.55
C GLY A 233 16.96 0.09 -13.29
N LYS A 234 17.48 0.82 -12.31
CA LYS A 234 17.95 0.29 -11.02
C LYS A 234 17.20 0.92 -9.85
N LEU A 235 17.06 0.16 -8.77
CA LEU A 235 16.56 0.70 -7.51
C LEU A 235 17.74 1.19 -6.66
N ILE A 236 17.61 2.41 -6.15
CA ILE A 236 18.55 3.05 -5.22
C ILE A 236 17.75 3.33 -3.96
N ASP A 237 18.14 2.73 -2.85
CA ASP A 237 17.50 2.89 -1.54
C ASP A 237 18.21 3.99 -0.77
N SER A 238 17.49 5.02 -0.37
CA SER A 238 17.98 6.01 0.58
C SER A 238 17.70 5.48 1.99
N VAL A 239 18.63 4.74 2.55
CA VAL A 239 18.59 4.51 4.00
C VAL A 239 18.85 5.86 4.66
N LEU A 240 17.80 6.46 5.24
CA LEU A 240 17.94 7.61 6.13
C LEU A 240 18.58 7.21 7.45
#